data_15e155173f9630a2cdd441710835c4fc
#
_entry.id   15e155173f9630a2cdd441710835c4fc
#
_cell.length_a   1.000
_cell.length_b   1.000
_cell.length_c   1.000
_cell.angle_alpha   90.00
_cell.angle_beta   90.00
_cell.angle_gamma   90.00
#
_symmetry.space_group_name_H-M   'P 1'
#
loop_
_entity.id
_entity.type
_entity.pdbx_description
1 polymer ?
#
loop_
_entity_poly.entity_id
_entity_poly.type
_entity_poly.pdbx_seq_one_letter_code
_entity_poly.pdbx_strand_id
1 'polypeptide(L)'
;MSKPAQEWHLEVGGQVHRVSAREASWTQREIIWRLDGVIVASKRSSEEKVVLRPGDAIRDDAALAPDPSVAVDAGAVRVIFSSLGSPRRAIWFEGSGALAAAHACLGGVDFEPDPGSPLAVREERAAKNPRLYAARHVLLGVAKVALPILGVWLLAQLAGLLPDVSIDLPNIPWPDLDLPSIPWPDINLPSIPWPDWQAPFWLRWILDNAKFVLPILLGIALARNEIRRRASQPAKRAELREREADRSASGQWDGSPEA
;
A
#
# COMPACT_ATOMS: atom_id res chain seq x y z
N MET A 1 -11.56 21.82 -12.52
CA MET A 1 -12.59 21.10 -11.75
C MET A 1 -11.86 20.20 -10.75
N SER A 2 -12.03 20.44 -9.44
CA SER A 2 -11.44 19.57 -8.42
C SER A 2 -12.15 18.21 -8.45
N LYS A 3 -11.38 17.13 -8.36
CA LYS A 3 -11.96 15.79 -8.24
C LYS A 3 -12.77 15.70 -6.94
N PRO A 4 -13.90 14.97 -6.94
CA PRO A 4 -14.68 14.77 -5.73
C PRO A 4 -13.82 14.09 -4.67
N ALA A 5 -14.01 14.49 -3.41
CA ALA A 5 -13.36 13.84 -2.29
C ALA A 5 -13.78 12.37 -2.23
N GLN A 6 -12.84 11.49 -1.94
CA GLN A 6 -13.14 10.11 -1.59
C GLN A 6 -13.42 10.06 -0.10
N GLU A 7 -14.53 9.47 0.29
CA GLU A 7 -14.93 9.30 1.68
C GLU A 7 -15.03 7.82 2.04
N TRP A 8 -14.72 7.53 3.29
CA TRP A 8 -14.85 6.21 3.89
C TRP A 8 -15.41 6.34 5.31
N HIS A 9 -16.12 5.34 5.74
CA HIS A 9 -16.64 5.23 7.09
C HIS A 9 -16.29 3.88 7.72
N LEU A 10 -16.23 3.88 9.04
CA LEU A 10 -16.05 2.68 9.87
C LEU A 10 -16.73 2.93 11.21
N GLU A 11 -17.59 2.02 11.61
CA GLU A 11 -18.24 2.05 12.91
C GLU A 11 -17.52 1.14 13.87
N VAL A 12 -17.05 1.69 14.99
CA VAL A 12 -16.29 1.01 16.03
C VAL A 12 -16.65 1.62 17.38
N GLY A 13 -17.02 0.81 18.38
CA GLY A 13 -17.32 1.29 19.71
C GLY A 13 -18.56 2.19 19.80
N GLY A 14 -19.51 2.04 18.88
CA GLY A 14 -20.64 2.96 18.76
C GLY A 14 -20.24 4.35 18.25
N GLN A 15 -18.99 4.53 17.85
CA GLN A 15 -18.44 5.75 17.27
C GLN A 15 -18.25 5.60 15.76
N VAL A 16 -18.57 6.65 15.01
CA VAL A 16 -18.44 6.66 13.55
C VAL A 16 -17.15 7.37 13.16
N HIS A 17 -16.14 6.59 12.77
CA HIS A 17 -14.94 7.10 12.15
C HIS A 17 -15.21 7.41 10.68
N ARG A 18 -14.92 8.62 10.25
CA ARG A 18 -15.02 9.02 8.86
C ARG A 18 -13.71 9.61 8.38
N VAL A 19 -13.22 9.12 7.23
CA VAL A 19 -11.99 9.60 6.61
C VAL A 19 -12.33 10.17 5.25
N SER A 20 -11.90 11.39 4.96
CA SER A 20 -12.02 12.01 3.66
C SER A 20 -10.63 12.32 3.09
N ALA A 21 -10.44 12.08 1.80
CA ALA A 21 -9.23 12.42 1.09
C ALA A 21 -9.55 13.14 -0.22
N ARG A 22 -8.93 14.31 -0.41
CA ARG A 22 -9.08 15.12 -1.63
C ARG A 22 -7.74 15.60 -2.16
N GLU A 23 -7.66 15.93 -3.44
CA GLU A 23 -6.51 16.61 -4.00
C GLU A 23 -6.54 18.07 -3.54
N ALA A 24 -5.53 18.49 -2.77
CA ALA A 24 -5.37 19.88 -2.35
C ALA A 24 -4.60 20.69 -3.40
N SER A 25 -3.63 20.06 -4.07
CA SER A 25 -2.90 20.61 -5.20
C SER A 25 -2.44 19.46 -6.12
N TRP A 26 -1.72 19.79 -7.20
CA TRP A 26 -1.17 18.78 -8.13
C TRP A 26 -0.37 17.67 -7.41
N THR A 27 0.40 18.00 -6.38
CA THR A 27 1.28 17.06 -5.68
C THR A 27 0.80 16.71 -4.28
N GLN A 28 -0.09 17.50 -3.68
CA GLN A 28 -0.51 17.34 -2.30
C GLN A 28 -1.96 16.87 -2.18
N ARG A 29 -2.16 16.00 -1.24
CA ARG A 29 -3.47 15.47 -0.85
C ARG A 29 -3.77 15.91 0.55
N GLU A 30 -4.99 16.33 0.77
CA GLU A 30 -5.52 16.67 2.06
C GLU A 30 -6.35 15.52 2.57
N ILE A 31 -6.06 15.09 3.78
CA ILE A 31 -6.71 13.98 4.43
C ILE A 31 -7.23 14.47 5.77
N ILE A 32 -8.50 14.19 6.04
CA ILE A 32 -9.17 14.61 7.26
C ILE A 32 -9.81 13.36 7.87
N TRP A 33 -9.51 13.12 9.13
CA TRP A 33 -10.14 12.07 9.93
C TRP A 33 -11.06 12.69 10.97
N ARG A 34 -12.29 12.23 10.99
CA ARG A 34 -13.32 12.64 11.94
C ARG A 34 -13.83 11.46 12.74
N LEU A 35 -14.18 11.73 13.97
CA LEU A 35 -14.85 10.83 14.89
C LEU A 35 -16.16 11.50 15.32
N ASP A 36 -17.31 10.87 15.04
CA ASP A 36 -18.65 11.43 15.28
C ASP A 36 -18.82 12.87 14.77
N GLY A 37 -18.19 13.16 13.63
CA GLY A 37 -18.22 14.49 13.00
C GLY A 37 -17.14 15.45 13.47
N VAL A 38 -16.47 15.20 14.61
CA VAL A 38 -15.39 16.02 15.17
C VAL A 38 -14.05 15.68 14.50
N ILE A 39 -13.25 16.67 14.18
CA ILE A 39 -11.93 16.45 13.54
C ILE A 39 -10.95 15.94 14.59
N VAL A 40 -10.43 14.73 14.37
CA VAL A 40 -9.40 14.08 15.20
C VAL A 40 -8.01 14.36 14.64
N ALA A 41 -7.88 14.37 13.33
CA ALA A 41 -6.62 14.65 12.66
C ALA A 41 -6.84 15.21 11.26
N SER A 42 -5.93 16.09 10.83
CA SER A 42 -5.86 16.58 9.46
C SER A 42 -4.41 16.64 8.99
N LYS A 43 -4.14 16.27 7.74
CA LYS A 43 -2.78 16.25 7.20
C LYS A 43 -2.76 16.52 5.71
N ARG A 44 -1.77 17.31 5.24
CA ARG A 44 -1.41 17.42 3.83
C ARG A 44 -0.13 16.66 3.56
N SER A 45 -0.12 15.81 2.53
CA SER A 45 1.05 15.02 2.17
C SER A 45 1.07 14.69 0.69
N SER A 46 2.27 14.52 0.14
CA SER A 46 2.53 14.00 -1.22
C SER A 46 2.81 12.49 -1.22
N GLU A 47 2.94 11.87 -0.05
CA GLU A 47 3.29 10.47 0.09
C GLU A 47 2.16 9.53 -0.38
N GLU A 48 2.54 8.36 -0.89
CA GLU A 48 1.59 7.31 -1.26
C GLU A 48 0.94 6.63 -0.04
N LYS A 49 1.60 6.70 1.12
CA LYS A 49 1.17 6.04 2.36
C LYS A 49 1.24 7.06 3.48
N VAL A 50 0.09 7.57 3.88
CA VAL A 50 -0.01 8.61 4.90
C VAL A 50 -0.58 8.01 6.17
N VAL A 51 0.09 8.23 7.28
CA VAL A 51 -0.39 7.86 8.62
C VAL A 51 -0.83 9.13 9.32
N LEU A 52 -2.05 9.09 9.86
CA LEU A 52 -2.61 10.13 10.72
C LEU A 52 -2.59 9.65 12.17
N ARG A 53 -2.12 10.53 13.04
CA ARG A 53 -2.22 10.39 14.49
C ARG A 53 -3.26 11.35 15.01
N PRO A 54 -3.98 11.03 16.08
CA PRO A 54 -4.78 12.01 16.78
C PRO A 54 -3.94 13.24 17.13
N GLY A 55 -4.49 14.41 16.84
CA GLY A 55 -3.79 15.69 17.03
C GLY A 55 -2.93 16.17 15.87
N ASP A 56 -2.72 15.38 14.81
CA ASP A 56 -2.07 15.88 13.58
C ASP A 56 -2.92 17.01 12.99
N ALA A 57 -2.32 18.18 12.75
CA ALA A 57 -2.98 19.39 12.27
C ALA A 57 -2.30 19.94 11.01
N ILE A 58 -3.10 20.46 10.10
CA ILE A 58 -2.62 21.30 9.00
C ILE A 58 -2.38 22.69 9.56
N ARG A 59 -1.11 23.14 9.57
CA ARG A 59 -0.68 24.40 10.24
C ARG A 59 -1.35 25.65 9.71
N ASP A 60 -1.70 25.66 8.45
CA ASP A 60 -2.18 26.87 7.77
C ASP A 60 -3.71 26.93 7.66
N ASP A 61 -4.45 26.04 8.33
CA ASP A 61 -5.90 25.96 8.24
C ASP A 61 -6.54 25.67 9.60
N ALA A 62 -6.88 26.76 10.29
CA ALA A 62 -7.52 26.69 11.61
C ALA A 62 -8.89 25.99 11.59
N ALA A 63 -9.59 25.99 10.44
CA ALA A 63 -10.87 25.31 10.31
C ALA A 63 -10.73 23.77 10.31
N LEU A 64 -9.53 23.26 10.05
CA LEU A 64 -9.20 21.84 10.04
C LEU A 64 -8.37 21.44 11.28
N ALA A 65 -8.35 22.30 12.32
CA ALA A 65 -7.68 21.98 13.57
C ALA A 65 -8.41 20.84 14.29
N PRO A 66 -7.67 19.82 14.79
CA PRO A 66 -8.24 18.74 15.59
C PRO A 66 -8.72 19.25 16.95
N ASP A 67 -9.80 18.66 17.44
CA ASP A 67 -10.27 18.90 18.79
C ASP A 67 -9.42 18.10 19.79
N PRO A 68 -8.72 18.76 20.72
CA PRO A 68 -7.85 18.08 21.66
C PRO A 68 -8.62 17.16 22.64
N SER A 69 -9.91 17.37 22.84
CA SER A 69 -10.71 16.59 23.78
C SER A 69 -11.02 15.18 23.27
N VAL A 70 -10.96 14.94 21.96
CA VAL A 70 -11.36 13.67 21.32
C VAL A 70 -10.16 12.77 21.00
N ALA A 71 -8.94 13.28 21.16
CA ALA A 71 -7.77 12.71 20.52
C ALA A 71 -7.12 11.51 21.24
N VAL A 72 -7.41 11.25 22.53
CA VAL A 72 -6.50 10.44 23.37
C VAL A 72 -6.50 8.95 23.04
N ASP A 73 -7.62 8.36 22.62
CA ASP A 73 -7.74 6.92 22.38
C ASP A 73 -8.28 6.50 21.00
N ALA A 74 -8.32 7.43 20.06
CA ALA A 74 -8.92 7.16 18.75
C ALA A 74 -8.10 6.17 17.88
N GLY A 75 -6.91 5.75 18.31
CA GLY A 75 -6.03 4.86 17.55
C GLY A 75 -5.19 5.59 16.49
N ALA A 76 -4.99 4.97 15.33
CA ALA A 76 -4.29 5.58 14.19
C ALA A 76 -4.97 5.19 12.87
N VAL A 77 -4.89 6.06 11.89
CA VAL A 77 -5.43 5.80 10.55
C VAL A 77 -4.32 5.85 9.51
N ARG A 78 -4.29 4.87 8.61
CA ARG A 78 -3.41 4.88 7.45
C ARG A 78 -4.23 4.97 6.17
N VAL A 79 -3.91 5.95 5.34
CA VAL A 79 -4.50 6.10 4.01
C VAL A 79 -3.46 5.75 2.96
N ILE A 80 -3.87 4.94 1.98
CA ILE A 80 -3.01 4.47 0.89
C ILE A 80 -3.54 5.03 -0.42
N PHE A 81 -2.63 5.64 -1.16
CA PHE A 81 -2.86 6.18 -2.50
C PHE A 81 -2.18 5.33 -3.56
N SER A 82 -2.60 5.48 -4.80
CA SER A 82 -1.86 4.95 -5.94
C SER A 82 -0.70 5.90 -6.30
N SER A 83 0.26 5.44 -7.08
CA SER A 83 1.33 6.27 -7.65
C SER A 83 0.79 7.46 -8.47
N LEU A 84 -0.43 7.37 -8.99
CA LEU A 84 -1.11 8.47 -9.69
C LEU A 84 -1.96 9.36 -8.77
N GLY A 85 -1.82 9.22 -7.44
CA GLY A 85 -2.49 10.06 -6.47
C GLY A 85 -3.92 9.66 -6.10
N SER A 86 -4.54 8.71 -6.78
CA SER A 86 -5.90 8.30 -6.45
C SER A 86 -5.96 7.55 -5.12
N PRO A 87 -6.88 7.92 -4.19
CA PRO A 87 -7.05 7.21 -2.94
C PRO A 87 -7.54 5.78 -3.20
N ARG A 88 -6.95 4.83 -2.49
CA ARG A 88 -7.24 3.40 -2.67
C ARG A 88 -7.85 2.77 -1.44
N ARG A 89 -7.42 3.17 -0.24
CA ARG A 89 -7.74 2.45 0.97
C ARG A 89 -7.47 3.29 2.20
N ALA A 90 -8.34 3.20 3.19
CA ALA A 90 -8.13 3.68 4.53
C ALA A 90 -8.19 2.49 5.51
N ILE A 91 -7.35 2.49 6.53
CA ILE A 91 -7.21 1.41 7.51
C ILE A 91 -7.12 2.04 8.89
N TRP A 92 -7.92 1.56 9.82
CA TRP A 92 -7.87 1.94 11.22
C TRP A 92 -7.09 0.91 12.03
N PHE A 93 -6.36 1.37 13.05
CA PHE A 93 -5.56 0.57 13.96
C PHE A 93 -5.89 0.97 15.40
N GLU A 94 -6.15 -0.03 16.22
CA GLU A 94 -6.58 0.14 17.62
C GLU A 94 -5.38 0.14 18.57
N GLY A 95 -5.56 0.82 19.74
CA GLY A 95 -4.72 0.69 20.91
C GLY A 95 -3.42 1.48 20.91
N SER A 96 -2.66 1.32 21.99
CA SER A 96 -1.41 2.07 22.23
C SER A 96 -0.30 1.80 21.22
N GLY A 97 -0.33 0.66 20.53
CA GLY A 97 0.57 0.29 19.44
C GLY A 97 0.11 0.68 18.04
N ALA A 98 -1.04 1.37 17.92
CA ALA A 98 -1.70 1.67 16.65
C ALA A 98 -0.77 2.37 15.64
N LEU A 99 0.07 3.29 16.08
CA LEU A 99 0.98 4.02 15.22
C LEU A 99 2.06 3.11 14.61
N ALA A 100 2.68 2.25 15.41
CA ALA A 100 3.67 1.28 14.93
C ALA A 100 3.03 0.26 13.98
N ALA A 101 1.83 -0.24 14.33
CA ALA A 101 1.04 -1.14 13.49
C ALA A 101 0.64 -0.47 12.16
N ALA A 102 0.26 0.81 12.19
CA ALA A 102 -0.04 1.59 10.99
C ALA A 102 1.17 1.76 10.08
N HIS A 103 2.35 2.03 10.62
CA HIS A 103 3.58 2.12 9.83
C HIS A 103 3.99 0.77 9.24
N ALA A 104 3.90 -0.32 10.03
CA ALA A 104 4.18 -1.67 9.57
C ALA A 104 3.09 -2.26 8.66
N CYS A 105 1.89 -1.66 8.65
CA CYS A 105 0.69 -2.20 7.99
C CYS A 105 0.32 -3.61 8.47
N LEU A 106 0.48 -3.86 9.76
CA LEU A 106 0.17 -5.14 10.41
C LEU A 106 -1.15 -5.03 11.17
N GLY A 107 -2.05 -5.92 10.86
CA GLY A 107 -3.40 -5.89 11.45
C GLY A 107 -4.27 -4.79 10.83
N GLY A 108 -5.05 -4.11 11.67
CA GLY A 108 -5.95 -3.05 11.29
C GLY A 108 -7.22 -3.50 10.58
N VAL A 109 -8.21 -2.64 10.60
CA VAL A 109 -9.53 -2.83 9.99
C VAL A 109 -9.71 -1.83 8.87
N ASP A 110 -10.17 -2.31 7.72
CA ASP A 110 -10.40 -1.45 6.56
C ASP A 110 -11.71 -0.68 6.73
N PHE A 111 -11.64 0.60 6.44
CA PHE A 111 -12.83 1.43 6.25
C PHE A 111 -13.64 0.96 5.04
N GLU A 112 -14.93 1.20 5.07
CA GLU A 112 -15.83 1.03 3.94
C GLU A 112 -15.91 2.32 3.12
N PRO A 113 -15.76 2.24 1.80
CA PRO A 113 -15.97 3.40 0.96
C PRO A 113 -17.45 3.79 0.97
N ASP A 114 -17.73 5.08 1.02
CA ASP A 114 -19.11 5.57 1.00
C ASP A 114 -19.84 5.12 -0.27
N PRO A 115 -21.10 4.70 -0.17
CA PRO A 115 -21.91 4.27 -1.30
C PRO A 115 -21.93 5.33 -2.41
N GLY A 116 -21.76 4.90 -3.67
CA GLY A 116 -21.72 5.81 -4.82
C GLY A 116 -20.38 6.51 -5.04
N SER A 117 -19.42 6.42 -4.12
CA SER A 117 -18.07 6.94 -4.33
C SER A 117 -17.36 6.20 -5.48
N PRO A 118 -16.39 6.86 -6.16
CA PRO A 118 -15.65 6.22 -7.25
C PRO A 118 -14.98 4.89 -6.86
N LEU A 119 -14.58 4.78 -5.61
CA LEU A 119 -13.97 3.55 -5.08
C LEU A 119 -15.03 2.47 -4.85
N ALA A 120 -16.19 2.81 -4.24
CA ALA A 120 -17.30 1.87 -4.04
C ALA A 120 -17.79 1.28 -5.37
N VAL A 121 -18.01 2.14 -6.38
CA VAL A 121 -18.41 1.69 -7.72
C VAL A 121 -17.37 0.77 -8.34
N ARG A 122 -16.07 1.02 -8.11
CA ARG A 122 -15.00 0.15 -8.60
C ARG A 122 -14.99 -1.19 -7.88
N GLU A 123 -15.18 -1.21 -6.56
CA GLU A 123 -15.22 -2.43 -5.76
C GLU A 123 -16.46 -3.27 -6.11
N GLU A 124 -17.61 -2.63 -6.30
CA GLU A 124 -18.82 -3.31 -6.75
C GLU A 124 -18.65 -3.96 -8.14
N ARG A 125 -18.01 -3.27 -9.09
CA ARG A 125 -17.68 -3.83 -10.41
C ARG A 125 -16.70 -5.00 -10.29
N ALA A 126 -15.72 -4.91 -9.40
CA ALA A 126 -14.76 -5.98 -9.15
C ALA A 126 -15.46 -7.20 -8.51
N ALA A 127 -16.40 -6.97 -7.60
CA ALA A 127 -17.19 -8.02 -6.96
C ALA A 127 -18.15 -8.70 -7.95
N LYS A 128 -18.79 -7.95 -8.84
CA LYS A 128 -19.68 -8.50 -9.87
C LYS A 128 -18.96 -9.38 -10.90
N ASN A 129 -17.71 -9.06 -11.23
CA ASN A 129 -16.95 -9.76 -12.28
C ASN A 129 -15.49 -10.04 -11.84
N PRO A 130 -15.26 -10.89 -10.81
CA PRO A 130 -13.93 -11.10 -10.24
C PRO A 130 -12.93 -11.69 -11.24
N ARG A 131 -13.41 -12.55 -12.16
CA ARG A 131 -12.56 -13.17 -13.20
C ARG A 131 -12.07 -12.16 -14.24
N LEU A 132 -12.94 -11.24 -14.70
CA LEU A 132 -12.57 -10.19 -15.65
C LEU A 132 -11.60 -9.18 -14.99
N TYR A 133 -11.83 -8.86 -13.71
CA TYR A 133 -10.94 -7.98 -12.96
C TYR A 133 -9.55 -8.59 -12.77
N ALA A 134 -9.49 -9.86 -12.39
CA ALA A 134 -8.25 -10.61 -12.28
C ALA A 134 -7.53 -10.74 -13.63
N ALA A 135 -8.24 -11.09 -14.69
CA ALA A 135 -7.68 -11.20 -16.03
C ALA A 135 -7.08 -9.88 -16.54
N ARG A 136 -7.76 -8.75 -16.29
CA ARG A 136 -7.23 -7.42 -16.63
C ARG A 136 -5.92 -7.10 -15.92
N HIS A 137 -5.80 -7.44 -14.64
CA HIS A 137 -4.56 -7.22 -13.89
C HIS A 137 -3.42 -8.11 -14.35
N VAL A 138 -3.72 -9.37 -14.64
CA VAL A 138 -2.73 -10.30 -15.21
C VAL A 138 -2.29 -9.81 -16.60
N LEU A 139 -3.24 -9.42 -17.46
CA LEU A 139 -2.93 -8.91 -18.81
C LEU A 139 -2.07 -7.64 -18.75
N LEU A 140 -2.39 -6.69 -17.87
CA LEU A 140 -1.58 -5.48 -17.67
C LEU A 140 -0.20 -5.79 -17.10
N GLY A 141 -0.09 -6.78 -16.23
CA GLY A 141 1.21 -7.26 -15.70
C GLY A 141 2.06 -7.89 -16.81
N VAL A 142 1.47 -8.76 -17.62
CA VAL A 142 2.12 -9.37 -18.78
C VAL A 142 2.51 -8.29 -19.82
N ALA A 143 1.63 -7.35 -20.11
CA ALA A 143 1.90 -6.27 -21.05
C ALA A 143 3.08 -5.41 -20.61
N LYS A 144 3.22 -5.11 -19.32
CA LYS A 144 4.37 -4.37 -18.79
C LYS A 144 5.73 -5.04 -19.06
N VAL A 145 5.75 -6.37 -19.10
CA VAL A 145 6.96 -7.14 -19.38
C VAL A 145 7.13 -7.38 -20.89
N ALA A 146 6.04 -7.71 -21.59
CA ALA A 146 6.08 -8.02 -23.00
C ALA A 146 6.33 -6.79 -23.90
N LEU A 147 5.75 -5.63 -23.58
CA LEU A 147 5.89 -4.43 -24.38
C LEU A 147 7.35 -3.93 -24.54
N PRO A 148 8.18 -3.86 -23.47
CA PRO A 148 9.58 -3.50 -23.62
C PRO A 148 10.37 -4.50 -24.49
N ILE A 149 10.09 -5.81 -24.33
CA ILE A 149 10.77 -6.86 -25.11
C ILE A 149 10.40 -6.74 -26.60
N LEU A 150 9.10 -6.59 -26.88
CA LEU A 150 8.61 -6.36 -28.25
C LEU A 150 9.16 -5.03 -28.83
N GLY A 151 9.25 -3.99 -27.99
CA GLY A 151 9.82 -2.71 -28.39
C GLY A 151 11.28 -2.83 -28.81
N VAL A 152 12.11 -3.50 -28.01
CA VAL A 152 13.52 -3.74 -28.33
C VAL A 152 13.65 -4.60 -29.59
N TRP A 153 12.84 -5.64 -29.70
CA TRP A 153 12.84 -6.50 -30.90
C TRP A 153 12.43 -5.73 -32.16
N LEU A 154 11.38 -4.91 -32.08
CA LEU A 154 10.93 -4.08 -33.20
C LEU A 154 11.99 -3.03 -33.58
N LEU A 155 12.61 -2.39 -32.59
CA LEU A 155 13.71 -1.44 -32.84
C LEU A 155 14.90 -2.12 -33.50
N ALA A 156 15.25 -3.35 -33.11
CA ALA A 156 16.31 -4.11 -33.76
C ALA A 156 15.97 -4.44 -35.22
N GLN A 157 14.71 -4.77 -35.52
CA GLN A 157 14.25 -4.99 -36.90
C GLN A 157 14.27 -3.69 -37.72
N LEU A 158 13.86 -2.58 -37.11
CA LEU A 158 13.86 -1.28 -37.77
C LEU A 158 15.30 -0.77 -38.03
N ALA A 159 16.24 -1.01 -37.09
CA ALA A 159 17.64 -0.69 -37.24
C ALA A 159 18.27 -1.44 -38.42
N GLY A 160 17.86 -2.68 -38.67
CA GLY A 160 18.30 -3.46 -39.85
C GLY A 160 17.76 -2.93 -41.20
N LEU A 161 16.74 -2.08 -41.17
CA LEU A 161 16.20 -1.43 -42.38
C LEU A 161 16.83 -0.05 -42.68
N LEU A 162 17.55 0.49 -41.69
CA LEU A 162 18.29 1.77 -41.89
C LEU A 162 19.61 1.44 -42.58
N PRO A 163 19.98 2.19 -43.66
CA PRO A 163 21.30 2.10 -44.24
C PRO A 163 22.33 2.42 -43.16
N ASP A 164 23.50 1.73 -43.22
CA ASP A 164 24.60 1.88 -42.27
C ASP A 164 24.91 3.36 -41.95
N VAL A 165 24.24 3.88 -40.94
CA VAL A 165 24.60 5.18 -40.36
C VAL A 165 25.71 4.88 -39.35
N SER A 166 26.96 4.95 -39.81
CA SER A 166 28.11 4.99 -38.92
C SER A 166 28.06 6.29 -38.13
N ILE A 167 27.49 6.24 -36.93
CA ILE A 167 27.57 7.35 -35.96
C ILE A 167 28.98 7.30 -35.40
N ASP A 168 29.86 8.15 -35.93
CA ASP A 168 31.17 8.37 -35.35
C ASP A 168 30.98 9.09 -34.02
N LEU A 169 30.82 8.29 -32.95
CA LEU A 169 30.73 8.80 -31.58
C LEU A 169 32.10 9.39 -31.23
N PRO A 170 32.17 10.67 -30.83
CA PRO A 170 33.45 11.23 -30.38
C PRO A 170 33.94 10.38 -29.19
N ASN A 171 35.22 9.93 -29.32
CA ASN A 171 35.87 9.21 -28.24
C ASN A 171 36.04 10.15 -27.05
N ILE A 172 35.09 10.07 -26.11
CA ILE A 172 35.13 10.84 -24.86
C ILE A 172 36.18 10.15 -23.97
N PRO A 173 37.35 10.77 -23.74
CA PRO A 173 38.35 10.20 -22.84
C PRO A 173 37.72 10.20 -21.44
N TRP A 174 37.41 9.00 -20.94
CA TRP A 174 37.01 8.86 -19.54
C TRP A 174 38.20 9.21 -18.66
N PRO A 175 38.04 10.11 -17.67
CA PRO A 175 39.13 10.35 -16.74
C PRO A 175 39.47 9.03 -16.03
N ASP A 176 40.75 8.68 -16.03
CA ASP A 176 41.26 7.57 -15.22
C ASP A 176 41.05 7.95 -13.76
N LEU A 177 39.93 7.48 -13.19
CA LEU A 177 39.65 7.61 -11.77
C LEU A 177 40.49 6.53 -11.04
N ASP A 178 41.67 6.93 -10.58
CA ASP A 178 42.45 6.16 -9.61
C ASP A 178 41.65 6.08 -8.30
N LEU A 179 40.72 5.14 -8.25
CA LEU A 179 39.99 4.87 -7.02
C LEU A 179 40.93 4.11 -6.08
N PRO A 180 41.13 4.62 -4.83
CA PRO A 180 41.95 3.92 -3.88
C PRO A 180 41.37 2.53 -3.66
N SER A 181 42.21 1.50 -3.85
CA SER A 181 41.83 0.12 -3.56
C SER A 181 41.52 -0.01 -2.08
N ILE A 182 40.24 -0.21 -1.75
CA ILE A 182 39.82 -0.49 -0.37
C ILE A 182 40.35 -1.88 -0.04
N PRO A 183 41.28 -2.00 0.94
CA PRO A 183 41.75 -3.32 1.36
C PRO A 183 40.59 -4.04 2.04
N TRP A 184 39.97 -4.98 1.33
CA TRP A 184 38.99 -5.87 1.94
C TRP A 184 39.72 -6.80 2.88
N PRO A 185 39.27 -6.97 4.13
CA PRO A 185 39.86 -7.96 5.01
C PRO A 185 39.69 -9.35 4.39
N ASP A 186 40.76 -10.11 4.35
CA ASP A 186 40.74 -11.53 3.94
C ASP A 186 39.89 -12.32 4.94
N ILE A 187 38.58 -12.38 4.69
CA ILE A 187 37.66 -13.18 5.50
C ILE A 187 37.83 -14.64 5.04
N ASN A 188 38.65 -15.36 5.77
CA ASN A 188 38.78 -16.79 5.61
C ASN A 188 37.53 -17.47 6.16
N LEU A 189 36.49 -17.58 5.35
CA LEU A 189 35.30 -18.33 5.72
C LEU A 189 35.65 -19.83 5.69
N PRO A 190 35.33 -20.58 6.76
CA PRO A 190 35.54 -22.03 6.74
C PRO A 190 34.74 -22.60 5.56
N SER A 191 35.41 -23.41 4.74
CA SER A 191 34.77 -24.13 3.64
C SER A 191 33.76 -25.11 4.26
N ILE A 192 32.47 -24.77 4.20
CA ILE A 192 31.40 -25.69 4.56
C ILE A 192 31.37 -26.74 3.45
N PRO A 193 31.60 -28.03 3.76
CA PRO A 193 31.50 -29.07 2.75
C PRO A 193 30.00 -29.20 2.38
N TRP A 194 29.62 -28.57 1.27
CA TRP A 194 28.30 -28.78 0.71
C TRP A 194 28.24 -30.19 0.15
N PRO A 195 27.24 -31.01 0.49
CA PRO A 195 27.07 -32.29 -0.16
C PRO A 195 26.95 -32.07 -1.68
N ASP A 196 27.57 -32.95 -2.46
CA ASP A 196 27.52 -32.96 -3.93
C ASP A 196 26.08 -33.23 -4.42
N TRP A 197 25.19 -32.26 -4.11
CA TRP A 197 23.78 -32.31 -4.52
C TRP A 197 23.66 -31.78 -5.94
N GLN A 198 23.46 -32.68 -6.85
CA GLN A 198 23.15 -32.29 -8.22
C GLN A 198 21.68 -31.88 -8.28
N ALA A 199 21.46 -30.59 -8.38
CA ALA A 199 20.10 -30.07 -8.54
C ALA A 199 19.41 -30.70 -9.75
N PRO A 200 18.16 -31.20 -9.60
CA PRO A 200 17.37 -31.73 -10.71
C PRO A 200 17.29 -30.70 -11.86
N PHE A 201 17.18 -31.21 -13.08
CA PHE A 201 17.12 -30.37 -14.30
C PHE A 201 16.11 -29.22 -14.21
N TRP A 202 14.91 -29.45 -13.67
CA TRP A 202 13.89 -28.43 -13.51
C TRP A 202 14.29 -27.34 -12.52
N LEU A 203 15.06 -27.67 -11.48
CA LEU A 203 15.55 -26.70 -10.50
C LEU A 203 16.68 -25.85 -11.08
N ARG A 204 17.59 -26.43 -11.86
CA ARG A 204 18.62 -25.68 -12.59
C ARG A 204 17.97 -24.70 -13.56
N TRP A 205 16.95 -25.16 -14.33
CA TRP A 205 16.21 -24.31 -15.23
C TRP A 205 15.54 -23.12 -14.51
N ILE A 206 14.94 -23.35 -13.33
CA ILE A 206 14.36 -22.27 -12.50
C ILE A 206 15.44 -21.30 -12.03
N LEU A 207 16.58 -21.78 -11.58
CA LEU A 207 17.69 -20.94 -11.11
C LEU A 207 18.29 -20.11 -12.26
N ASP A 208 18.48 -20.70 -13.41
CA ASP A 208 18.99 -20.02 -14.60
C ASP A 208 18.00 -18.93 -15.11
N ASN A 209 16.71 -19.16 -14.91
CA ASN A 209 15.65 -18.24 -15.27
C ASN A 209 15.08 -17.48 -14.06
N ALA A 210 15.74 -17.47 -12.92
CA ALA A 210 15.24 -16.90 -11.66
C ALA A 210 14.84 -15.44 -11.80
N LYS A 211 15.58 -14.65 -12.59
CA LYS A 211 15.24 -13.23 -12.89
C LYS A 211 13.87 -13.03 -13.51
N PHE A 212 13.32 -14.05 -14.22
CA PHE A 212 11.99 -14.00 -14.82
C PHE A 212 10.94 -14.70 -13.95
N VAL A 213 11.31 -15.83 -13.34
CA VAL A 213 10.39 -16.67 -12.55
C VAL A 213 10.07 -16.02 -11.20
N LEU A 214 11.07 -15.45 -10.53
CA LEU A 214 10.92 -14.87 -9.19
C LEU A 214 9.89 -13.72 -9.13
N PRO A 215 9.89 -12.75 -10.07
CA PRO A 215 8.87 -11.70 -10.09
C PRO A 215 7.46 -12.23 -10.31
N ILE A 216 7.30 -13.28 -11.12
CA ILE A 216 5.99 -13.90 -11.38
C ILE A 216 5.47 -14.58 -10.11
N LEU A 217 6.31 -15.39 -9.44
CA LEU A 217 5.95 -16.06 -8.19
C LEU A 217 5.64 -15.04 -7.08
N LEU A 218 6.42 -13.98 -6.98
CA LEU A 218 6.17 -12.90 -6.03
C LEU A 218 4.84 -12.21 -6.32
N GLY A 219 4.55 -11.93 -7.59
CA GLY A 219 3.27 -11.35 -8.01
C GLY A 219 2.06 -12.23 -7.63
N ILE A 220 2.17 -13.54 -7.85
CA ILE A 220 1.14 -14.51 -7.45
C ILE A 220 0.98 -14.56 -5.93
N ALA A 221 2.08 -14.58 -5.18
CA ALA A 221 2.06 -14.60 -3.72
C ALA A 221 1.39 -13.33 -3.14
N LEU A 222 1.74 -12.16 -3.67
CA LEU A 222 1.14 -10.88 -3.26
C LEU A 222 -0.36 -10.83 -3.61
N ALA A 223 -0.75 -11.29 -4.79
CA ALA A 223 -2.16 -11.35 -5.19
C ALA A 223 -2.97 -12.28 -4.29
N ARG A 224 -2.45 -13.45 -3.95
CA ARG A 224 -3.09 -14.39 -3.01
C ARG A 224 -3.21 -13.82 -1.61
N ASN A 225 -2.18 -13.13 -1.13
CA ASN A 225 -2.21 -12.49 0.18
C ASN A 225 -3.28 -11.40 0.25
N GLU A 226 -3.39 -10.59 -0.79
CA GLU A 226 -4.43 -9.54 -0.88
C GLU A 226 -5.85 -10.12 -0.91
N ILE A 227 -6.07 -11.22 -1.66
CA ILE A 227 -7.36 -11.91 -1.70
C ILE A 227 -7.73 -12.45 -0.32
N ARG A 228 -6.81 -13.14 0.36
CA ARG A 228 -7.01 -13.67 1.72
C ARG A 228 -7.32 -12.56 2.71
N ARG A 229 -6.59 -11.47 2.63
CA ARG A 229 -6.80 -10.31 3.49
C ARG A 229 -8.20 -9.71 3.30
N ARG A 230 -8.63 -9.49 2.06
CA ARG A 230 -9.99 -8.98 1.77
C ARG A 230 -11.08 -9.92 2.29
N ALA A 231 -10.89 -11.22 2.14
CA ALA A 231 -11.82 -12.22 2.64
C ALA A 231 -11.92 -12.23 4.18
N SER A 232 -10.87 -11.82 4.90
CA SER A 232 -10.87 -11.76 6.37
C SER A 232 -11.45 -10.47 6.95
N GLN A 233 -11.65 -9.41 6.17
CA GLN A 233 -12.14 -8.11 6.67
C GLN A 233 -13.58 -8.18 7.26
N PRO A 234 -14.55 -8.87 6.62
CA PRO A 234 -15.89 -8.97 7.19
C PRO A 234 -15.88 -9.64 8.57
N ALA A 235 -15.07 -10.71 8.72
CA ALA A 235 -14.94 -11.42 10.01
C ALA A 235 -14.33 -10.52 11.10
N LYS A 236 -13.30 -9.74 10.76
CA LYS A 236 -12.70 -8.79 11.71
C LYS A 236 -13.67 -7.70 12.16
N ARG A 237 -14.49 -7.20 11.25
CA ARG A 237 -15.53 -6.22 11.59
C ARG A 237 -16.61 -6.83 12.49
N ALA A 238 -17.03 -8.07 12.22
CA ALA A 238 -17.97 -8.79 13.07
C ALA A 238 -17.38 -8.99 14.48
N GLU A 239 -16.13 -9.41 14.57
CA GLU A 239 -15.42 -9.57 15.84
C GLU A 239 -15.35 -8.28 16.66
N LEU A 240 -15.09 -7.14 16.00
CA LEU A 240 -15.10 -5.84 16.67
C LEU A 240 -16.48 -5.53 17.24
N ARG A 241 -17.55 -5.72 16.46
CA ARG A 241 -18.92 -5.48 16.92
C ARG A 241 -19.30 -6.38 18.11
N GLU A 242 -18.89 -7.65 18.10
CA GLU A 242 -19.10 -8.57 19.20
C GLU A 242 -18.37 -8.12 20.49
N ARG A 243 -17.09 -7.77 20.37
CA ARG A 243 -16.31 -7.23 21.49
C ARG A 243 -16.92 -5.97 22.09
N GLU A 244 -17.52 -5.14 21.27
CA GLU A 244 -18.21 -3.92 21.68
C GLU A 244 -19.50 -4.25 22.40
N ALA A 245 -20.30 -5.16 21.88
CA ALA A 245 -21.51 -5.62 22.53
C ALA A 245 -21.23 -6.19 23.92
N ASP A 246 -20.16 -7.01 24.04
CA ASP A 246 -19.73 -7.59 25.33
C ASP A 246 -19.23 -6.49 26.30
N ARG A 247 -18.49 -5.49 25.80
CA ARG A 247 -18.01 -4.36 26.61
C ARG A 247 -19.17 -3.49 27.10
N SER A 248 -20.15 -3.24 26.25
CA SER A 248 -21.36 -2.49 26.62
C SER A 248 -22.22 -3.26 27.63
N ALA A 249 -22.31 -4.58 27.49
CA ALA A 249 -23.03 -5.44 28.43
C ALA A 249 -22.32 -5.53 29.79
N SER A 250 -20.98 -5.54 29.81
CA SER A 250 -20.21 -5.59 31.07
C SER A 250 -20.14 -4.24 31.79
N GLY A 251 -20.17 -3.11 31.06
CA GLY A 251 -20.16 -1.79 31.67
C GLY A 251 -21.47 -1.35 32.33
N GLN A 252 -22.54 -2.06 32.07
CA GLN A 252 -23.86 -1.75 32.69
C GLN A 252 -24.02 -2.25 34.11
N TRP A 253 -23.01 -2.95 34.69
CA TRP A 253 -23.07 -3.52 36.02
C TRP A 253 -22.31 -2.79 37.13
N ASP A 254 -21.65 -1.67 36.83
CA ASP A 254 -20.87 -0.88 37.80
C ASP A 254 -21.66 0.28 38.45
N GLY A 255 -22.98 0.23 38.37
CA GLY A 255 -23.89 1.08 39.11
C GLY A 255 -24.28 0.48 40.47
N SER A 256 -23.31 0.21 41.36
CA SER A 256 -23.61 0.00 42.79
C SER A 256 -24.04 1.33 43.41
N PRO A 257 -25.27 1.45 43.94
CA PRO A 257 -25.60 2.60 44.76
C PRO A 257 -24.82 2.47 46.06
N GLU A 258 -23.81 3.30 46.24
CA GLU A 258 -23.27 3.53 47.58
C GLU A 258 -24.35 4.16 48.44
N ALA A 259 -24.77 3.38 49.47
CA ALA A 259 -25.63 3.83 50.54
C ALA A 259 -24.81 4.56 51.62
#